data_4bec2ede7fe787a8a987dfdf22a7b0b2
#
_entry.id   4bec2ede7fe787a8a987dfdf22a7b0b2
#
_cell.length_a   1.000
_cell.length_b   1.000
_cell.length_c   1.000
_cell.angle_alpha   90.00
_cell.angle_beta   90.00
_cell.angle_gamma   90.00
#
_symmetry.space_group_name_H-M   'P 1'
#
loop_
_entity.id
_entity.type
_entity.pdbx_description
1 polymer ?
#
loop_
_entity_poly.entity_id
_entity_poly.type
_entity_poly.pdbx_seq_one_letter_code
_entity_poly.pdbx_strand_id
1 'polypeptide(L)'
;MGVVFAVLDAFPHSVVGSEMTPNLWEQATSGAMSATGGESLMLSVTYSNHAAFMTGLPPTETGHWGNWAWINNEFTKTYDSGPQGRTVFDDCKVADLESVAVVGDHKLLATMGALEADTSWPPEGAPPEGTPLDAYGYPKDEAVIEAAANTDLDTDFILFHLNEPDTSMHMYGPDSGDAVAQYRRSDNSYGSLVDLLRPLWHDTVLITVSDHCQEPTDHPECVNLRDHAKAAGWPVQIRNDGTGAIVVASDEVSQVEFAKLHSEILQLQGVEGGVLAAPNVFLAWTEPHRMFGRGEPLTQGNHGSPRCTQQVAIVSGGHPEARTIGASISAQRPGTLSWAPTIRALLGLGSEA
;
A
#
# COMPACT_ATOMS: atom_id res chain seq x y z
N MET A 1 21.07 13.57 7.60
CA MET A 1 19.76 13.19 8.16
C MET A 1 19.23 12.06 7.32
N GLY A 2 18.99 10.91 7.93
CA GLY A 2 18.39 9.79 7.25
C GLY A 2 16.85 9.82 7.36
N VAL A 3 16.15 9.66 6.25
CA VAL A 3 14.69 9.48 6.23
C VAL A 3 14.38 8.00 5.99
N VAL A 4 13.69 7.39 6.93
CA VAL A 4 13.27 5.98 6.86
C VAL A 4 11.76 5.94 6.68
N PHE A 5 11.30 5.27 5.63
CA PHE A 5 9.90 5.03 5.35
C PHE A 5 9.60 3.54 5.47
N ALA A 6 8.91 3.15 6.53
CA ALA A 6 8.56 1.77 6.84
C ALA A 6 7.07 1.52 6.56
N VAL A 7 6.77 0.56 5.71
CA VAL A 7 5.40 0.13 5.37
C VAL A 7 5.12 -1.25 5.97
N LEU A 8 4.03 -1.36 6.69
CA LEU A 8 3.48 -2.62 7.21
C LEU A 8 2.23 -2.94 6.38
N ASP A 9 2.33 -3.88 5.43
CA ASP A 9 1.25 -4.18 4.49
C ASP A 9 -0.02 -4.63 5.20
N ALA A 10 -1.13 -4.01 4.85
CA ALA A 10 -2.47 -4.24 5.37
C ALA A 10 -2.62 -4.12 6.90
N PHE A 11 -1.70 -3.47 7.61
CA PHE A 11 -1.69 -3.42 9.07
C PHE A 11 -2.78 -2.46 9.60
N PRO A 12 -3.77 -2.93 10.39
CA PRO A 12 -4.85 -2.07 10.84
C PRO A 12 -4.38 -1.08 11.91
N HIS A 13 -4.73 0.20 11.78
CA HIS A 13 -4.48 1.19 12.83
C HIS A 13 -5.06 0.79 14.19
N SER A 14 -6.20 0.10 14.20
CA SER A 14 -6.90 -0.32 15.40
C SER A 14 -6.16 -1.32 16.28
N VAL A 15 -5.15 -2.01 15.75
CA VAL A 15 -4.34 -2.98 16.53
C VAL A 15 -3.09 -2.37 17.16
N VAL A 16 -2.80 -1.09 16.86
CA VAL A 16 -1.66 -0.39 17.48
C VAL A 16 -1.95 -0.11 18.93
N GLY A 17 -1.25 -0.81 19.83
CA GLY A 17 -1.47 -0.69 21.27
C GLY A 17 -0.47 -1.49 22.10
N SER A 18 -0.32 -1.13 23.38
CA SER A 18 0.70 -1.66 24.28
C SER A 18 0.65 -3.18 24.50
N GLU A 19 -0.53 -3.81 24.32
CA GLU A 19 -0.71 -5.25 24.52
C GLU A 19 -0.50 -6.06 23.24
N MET A 20 -0.92 -5.52 22.10
CA MET A 20 -0.91 -6.20 20.82
C MET A 20 0.41 -5.98 20.07
N THR A 21 0.84 -4.73 20.01
CA THR A 21 1.97 -4.26 19.19
C THR A 21 2.84 -3.28 19.99
N PRO A 22 3.54 -3.77 21.02
CA PRO A 22 4.28 -2.93 21.96
C PRO A 22 5.40 -2.11 21.29
N ASN A 23 6.04 -2.61 20.21
CA ASN A 23 7.09 -1.89 19.51
C ASN A 23 6.52 -0.71 18.70
N LEU A 24 5.44 -0.91 17.96
CA LEU A 24 4.71 0.18 17.28
C LEU A 24 4.17 1.18 18.29
N TRP A 25 3.63 0.70 19.42
CA TRP A 25 3.12 1.56 20.49
C TRP A 25 4.22 2.41 21.13
N GLU A 26 5.43 1.86 21.32
CA GLU A 26 6.58 2.64 21.79
C GLU A 26 6.90 3.77 20.84
N GLN A 27 6.94 3.52 19.52
CA GLN A 27 7.20 4.56 18.52
C GLN A 27 6.06 5.59 18.47
N ALA A 28 4.82 5.15 18.60
CA ALA A 28 3.64 6.04 18.64
C ALA A 28 3.64 6.98 19.84
N THR A 29 4.11 6.52 21.01
CA THR A 29 4.08 7.28 22.26
C THR A 29 5.33 8.10 22.51
N SER A 30 6.50 7.64 22.03
CA SER A 30 7.77 8.41 22.10
C SER A 30 7.89 9.46 20.99
N GLY A 31 7.25 9.19 19.85
CA GLY A 31 7.10 10.11 18.72
C GLY A 31 5.71 10.71 18.66
N ALA A 32 4.99 10.44 17.55
CA ALA A 32 3.62 10.88 17.35
C ALA A 32 2.86 9.87 16.48
N MET A 33 1.56 9.72 16.73
CA MET A 33 0.64 8.93 15.92
C MET A 33 -0.60 9.76 15.61
N SER A 34 -1.12 9.65 14.39
CA SER A 34 -2.44 10.19 14.07
C SER A 34 -3.50 9.46 14.87
N ALA A 35 -4.34 10.20 15.60
CA ALA A 35 -5.38 9.63 16.46
C ALA A 35 -6.43 8.82 15.69
N THR A 36 -6.63 9.11 14.41
CA THR A 36 -7.58 8.44 13.52
C THR A 36 -6.90 7.60 12.43
N GLY A 37 -5.58 7.46 12.52
CA GLY A 37 -4.77 6.85 11.47
C GLY A 37 -4.60 7.73 10.25
N GLY A 38 -3.98 7.17 9.22
CA GLY A 38 -3.91 7.74 7.88
C GLY A 38 -5.08 7.31 7.00
N GLU A 39 -5.07 7.72 5.73
CA GLU A 39 -6.11 7.41 4.75
C GLU A 39 -5.51 6.96 3.42
N SER A 40 -5.83 5.73 3.01
CA SER A 40 -5.42 5.21 1.71
C SER A 40 -6.25 5.79 0.56
N LEU A 41 -5.72 5.64 -0.63
CA LEU A 41 -6.47 5.93 -1.86
C LEU A 41 -7.60 4.91 -2.06
N MET A 42 -8.57 5.28 -2.86
CA MET A 42 -9.49 4.34 -3.49
C MET A 42 -8.95 3.91 -4.87
N LEU A 43 -8.89 2.64 -5.16
CA LEU A 43 -9.20 1.52 -4.26
C LEU A 43 -8.13 1.40 -3.17
N SER A 44 -8.54 0.89 -1.99
CA SER A 44 -7.63 0.62 -0.87
C SER A 44 -6.87 -0.70 -1.11
N VAL A 45 -5.92 -0.69 -2.04
CA VAL A 45 -5.13 -1.85 -2.45
C VAL A 45 -3.64 -1.53 -2.51
N THR A 46 -2.83 -2.55 -2.41
CA THR A 46 -1.37 -2.48 -2.24
C THR A 46 -0.70 -1.60 -3.29
N TYR A 47 -0.74 -1.97 -4.55
CA TYR A 47 0.17 -1.37 -5.53
C TYR A 47 -0.15 0.08 -5.89
N SER A 48 -1.43 0.49 -5.94
CA SER A 48 -1.76 1.89 -6.17
C SER A 48 -1.34 2.80 -5.01
N ASN A 49 -1.48 2.33 -3.76
CA ASN A 49 -1.03 3.07 -2.59
C ASN A 49 0.49 3.16 -2.51
N HIS A 50 1.19 2.06 -2.78
CA HIS A 50 2.66 2.05 -2.78
C HIS A 50 3.26 2.94 -3.88
N ALA A 51 2.71 2.93 -5.09
CA ALA A 51 3.10 3.88 -6.13
C ALA A 51 2.91 5.33 -5.70
N ALA A 52 1.78 5.63 -5.07
CA ALA A 52 1.47 6.97 -4.57
C ALA A 52 2.34 7.39 -3.37
N PHE A 53 2.78 6.46 -2.51
CA PHE A 53 3.75 6.75 -1.45
C PHE A 53 5.06 7.32 -1.99
N MET A 54 5.50 6.86 -3.15
CA MET A 54 6.79 7.29 -3.73
C MET A 54 6.65 8.40 -4.76
N THR A 55 5.50 8.57 -5.38
CA THR A 55 5.28 9.65 -6.37
C THR A 55 4.62 10.88 -5.77
N GLY A 56 3.70 10.70 -4.80
CA GLY A 56 2.79 11.74 -4.32
C GLY A 56 1.65 12.05 -5.31
N LEU A 57 1.49 11.23 -6.35
CA LEU A 57 0.54 11.45 -7.44
C LEU A 57 -0.68 10.51 -7.32
N PRO A 58 -1.88 10.99 -7.69
CA PRO A 58 -3.09 10.16 -7.69
C PRO A 58 -3.07 9.14 -8.84
N PRO A 59 -3.96 8.12 -8.80
CA PRO A 59 -4.10 7.12 -9.86
C PRO A 59 -4.34 7.67 -11.26
N THR A 60 -4.96 8.85 -11.37
CA THR A 60 -5.16 9.57 -12.65
C THR A 60 -3.85 10.01 -13.31
N GLU A 61 -2.77 10.13 -12.54
CA GLU A 61 -1.45 10.57 -13.02
C GLU A 61 -0.47 9.41 -13.05
N THR A 62 -0.50 8.50 -12.04
CA THR A 62 0.37 7.31 -12.04
C THR A 62 -0.08 6.23 -13.01
N GLY A 63 -1.35 6.23 -13.43
CA GLY A 63 -1.98 5.15 -14.17
C GLY A 63 -2.33 3.91 -13.32
N HIS A 64 -1.96 3.88 -12.04
CA HIS A 64 -2.14 2.73 -11.14
C HIS A 64 -3.47 2.84 -10.37
N TRP A 65 -4.51 2.16 -10.84
CA TRP A 65 -5.85 2.21 -10.27
C TRP A 65 -6.12 1.19 -9.16
N GLY A 66 -5.23 0.21 -9.05
CA GLY A 66 -5.27 -0.88 -8.09
C GLY A 66 -4.01 -1.73 -8.25
N ASN A 67 -4.16 -3.06 -8.26
CA ASN A 67 -3.11 -3.98 -8.68
C ASN A 67 -2.96 -4.02 -10.23
N TRP A 68 -3.71 -3.16 -10.91
CA TRP A 68 -3.72 -2.99 -12.34
C TRP A 68 -3.46 -1.53 -12.71
N ALA A 69 -2.55 -1.32 -13.65
CA ALA A 69 -2.35 -0.05 -14.30
C ALA A 69 -3.23 0.03 -15.57
N TRP A 70 -3.76 1.22 -15.83
CA TRP A 70 -4.42 1.55 -17.09
C TRP A 70 -3.56 2.56 -17.84
N ILE A 71 -2.81 2.08 -18.83
CA ILE A 71 -1.81 2.83 -19.57
C ILE A 71 -2.01 2.53 -21.06
N ASN A 72 -2.01 3.54 -21.91
CA ASN A 72 -2.19 3.41 -23.37
C ASN A 72 -3.44 2.60 -23.78
N ASN A 73 -4.56 2.79 -23.07
CA ASN A 73 -5.82 2.09 -23.29
C ASN A 73 -5.79 0.58 -23.09
N GLU A 74 -4.86 0.10 -22.25
CA GLU A 74 -4.74 -1.30 -21.88
C GLU A 74 -4.50 -1.47 -20.38
N PHE A 75 -5.05 -2.57 -19.83
CA PHE A 75 -4.70 -3.01 -18.48
C PHE A 75 -3.41 -3.84 -18.50
N THR A 76 -2.43 -3.40 -17.74
CA THR A 76 -1.21 -4.16 -17.42
C THR A 76 -1.10 -4.34 -15.90
N LYS A 77 -0.21 -5.22 -15.46
CA LYS A 77 0.13 -5.30 -14.05
C LYS A 77 1.01 -4.11 -13.67
N THR A 78 0.75 -3.54 -12.49
CA THR A 78 1.50 -2.38 -12.00
C THR A 78 2.99 -2.62 -11.90
N TYR A 79 3.38 -3.82 -11.47
CA TYR A 79 4.79 -4.22 -11.36
C TYR A 79 5.50 -4.49 -12.71
N ASP A 80 4.74 -4.57 -13.81
CA ASP A 80 5.32 -4.69 -15.16
C ASP A 80 5.59 -3.33 -15.81
N SER A 81 4.97 -2.26 -15.31
CA SER A 81 5.06 -0.93 -15.92
C SER A 81 5.82 0.10 -15.08
N GLY A 82 5.85 -0.07 -13.75
CA GLY A 82 6.22 1.00 -12.83
C GLY A 82 5.19 2.17 -12.83
N PRO A 83 5.29 3.12 -11.92
CA PRO A 83 4.39 4.27 -11.87
C PRO A 83 4.74 5.28 -12.97
N GLN A 84 3.74 5.98 -13.48
CA GLN A 84 3.96 7.21 -14.24
C GLN A 84 4.32 8.34 -13.27
N GLY A 85 5.24 9.21 -13.69
CA GLY A 85 5.74 10.29 -12.84
C GLY A 85 7.01 9.92 -12.07
N ARG A 86 7.64 10.95 -11.50
CA ARG A 86 8.91 10.78 -10.77
C ARG A 86 8.65 10.25 -9.37
N THR A 87 9.47 9.32 -8.94
CA THR A 87 9.47 8.76 -7.59
C THR A 87 10.50 9.48 -6.70
N VAL A 88 10.42 9.25 -5.39
CA VAL A 88 11.45 9.70 -4.44
C VAL A 88 12.83 9.12 -4.81
N PHE A 89 12.89 7.87 -5.31
CA PHE A 89 14.15 7.25 -5.74
C PHE A 89 14.77 7.95 -6.96
N ASP A 90 13.94 8.34 -7.95
CA ASP A 90 14.42 9.15 -9.08
C ASP A 90 15.00 10.49 -8.60
N ASP A 91 14.36 11.10 -7.61
CA ASP A 91 14.80 12.37 -7.06
C ASP A 91 16.11 12.22 -6.26
N CYS A 92 16.25 11.17 -5.45
CA CYS A 92 17.50 10.83 -4.76
C CYS A 92 18.64 10.66 -5.75
N LYS A 93 18.43 9.87 -6.80
CA LYS A 93 19.43 9.64 -7.86
C LYS A 93 19.87 10.92 -8.55
N VAL A 94 18.93 11.82 -8.86
CA VAL A 94 19.28 13.13 -9.50
C VAL A 94 20.03 14.04 -8.55
N ALA A 95 19.74 13.97 -7.25
CA ALA A 95 20.38 14.80 -6.23
C ALA A 95 21.70 14.20 -5.66
N ASP A 96 22.14 13.04 -6.16
CA ASP A 96 23.31 12.30 -5.65
C ASP A 96 23.16 11.94 -4.15
N LEU A 97 21.94 11.58 -3.74
CA LEU A 97 21.60 11.06 -2.40
C LEU A 97 21.57 9.53 -2.43
N GLU A 98 22.16 8.90 -1.42
CA GLU A 98 22.17 7.44 -1.29
C GLU A 98 20.81 6.90 -0.84
N SER A 99 20.33 5.86 -1.51
CA SER A 99 19.01 5.26 -1.24
C SER A 99 19.04 3.74 -1.18
N VAL A 100 18.22 3.21 -0.27
CA VAL A 100 18.10 1.77 0.00
C VAL A 100 16.62 1.36 -0.02
N ALA A 101 16.33 0.19 -0.60
CA ALA A 101 15.00 -0.42 -0.54
C ALA A 101 15.10 -1.89 -0.12
N VAL A 102 14.46 -2.26 1.00
CA VAL A 102 14.38 -3.66 1.47
C VAL A 102 12.91 -4.02 1.65
N VAL A 103 12.38 -4.87 0.74
CA VAL A 103 10.94 -5.11 0.64
C VAL A 103 10.57 -6.59 0.73
N GLY A 104 9.47 -6.89 1.42
CA GLY A 104 8.88 -8.22 1.52
C GLY A 104 8.17 -8.64 0.23
N ASP A 105 7.38 -7.78 -0.40
CA ASP A 105 6.87 -8.02 -1.76
C ASP A 105 7.86 -7.48 -2.79
N HIS A 106 8.59 -8.39 -3.46
CA HIS A 106 9.60 -8.03 -4.46
C HIS A 106 9.05 -7.25 -5.68
N LYS A 107 7.74 -7.36 -5.97
CA LYS A 107 7.09 -6.63 -7.07
C LYS A 107 6.96 -5.13 -6.75
N LEU A 108 7.00 -4.77 -5.47
CA LEU A 108 6.98 -3.38 -5.06
C LEU A 108 8.22 -2.61 -5.51
N LEU A 109 9.36 -3.28 -5.73
CA LEU A 109 10.54 -2.62 -6.28
C LEU A 109 10.22 -1.90 -7.60
N ALA A 110 9.53 -2.57 -8.53
CA ALA A 110 9.09 -1.94 -9.77
C ALA A 110 7.94 -0.93 -9.53
N THR A 111 6.93 -1.31 -8.73
CA THR A 111 5.75 -0.49 -8.48
C THR A 111 6.08 0.85 -7.83
N MET A 112 7.08 0.90 -6.96
CA MET A 112 7.52 2.09 -6.23
C MET A 112 8.69 2.83 -6.92
N GLY A 113 9.19 2.35 -8.04
CA GLY A 113 10.39 2.87 -8.68
C GLY A 113 11.68 2.57 -7.90
N ALA A 114 11.63 1.66 -6.93
CA ALA A 114 12.73 1.33 -6.04
C ALA A 114 13.83 0.46 -6.69
N LEU A 115 13.64 0.07 -7.96
CA LEU A 115 14.73 -0.49 -8.79
C LEU A 115 15.82 0.55 -9.10
N GLU A 116 15.52 1.85 -8.94
CA GLU A 116 16.48 2.94 -9.08
C GLU A 116 17.27 3.24 -7.79
N ALA A 117 16.96 2.56 -6.68
CA ALA A 117 17.73 2.65 -5.44
C ALA A 117 19.18 2.16 -5.64
N ASP A 118 20.14 2.74 -4.92
CA ASP A 118 21.54 2.31 -4.97
C ASP A 118 21.71 0.87 -4.47
N THR A 119 20.91 0.49 -3.49
CA THR A 119 20.81 -0.89 -3.01
C THR A 119 19.35 -1.31 -2.88
N SER A 120 18.99 -2.43 -3.49
CA SER A 120 17.67 -3.03 -3.36
C SER A 120 17.73 -4.49 -2.94
N TRP A 121 16.79 -4.90 -2.10
CA TRP A 121 16.55 -6.29 -1.74
C TRP A 121 15.06 -6.60 -1.86
N PRO A 122 14.65 -7.70 -2.47
CA PRO A 122 15.48 -8.76 -3.07
C PRO A 122 16.30 -8.27 -4.28
N PRO A 123 17.55 -8.75 -4.44
CA PRO A 123 18.39 -8.34 -5.57
C PRO A 123 17.73 -8.75 -6.90
N GLU A 124 17.83 -7.89 -7.90
CA GLU A 124 17.27 -8.13 -9.24
C GLU A 124 15.74 -8.45 -9.22
N GLY A 125 15.03 -8.04 -8.16
CA GLY A 125 13.59 -8.26 -8.03
C GLY A 125 13.17 -9.71 -7.76
N ALA A 126 14.09 -10.57 -7.31
CA ALA A 126 13.77 -11.96 -6.96
C ALA A 126 14.42 -12.37 -5.64
N PRO A 127 13.69 -13.04 -4.72
CA PRO A 127 14.27 -13.52 -3.47
C PRO A 127 15.41 -14.51 -3.75
N PRO A 128 16.57 -14.39 -3.05
CA PRO A 128 17.67 -15.35 -3.14
C PRO A 128 17.20 -16.79 -2.83
N GLU A 129 17.91 -17.79 -3.41
CA GLU A 129 17.64 -19.19 -3.13
C GLU A 129 17.77 -19.48 -1.61
N GLY A 130 16.78 -20.16 -1.04
CA GLY A 130 16.73 -20.49 0.38
C GLY A 130 16.09 -19.42 1.27
N THR A 131 15.69 -18.27 0.72
CA THR A 131 14.93 -17.27 1.48
C THR A 131 13.64 -17.89 2.02
N PRO A 132 13.34 -17.76 3.32
CA PRO A 132 12.06 -18.17 3.88
C PRO A 132 10.92 -17.37 3.23
N LEU A 133 9.96 -18.09 2.64
CA LEU A 133 8.81 -17.48 1.95
C LEU A 133 7.50 -17.75 2.71
N ASP A 134 6.56 -16.85 2.57
CA ASP A 134 5.18 -17.01 3.02
C ASP A 134 4.36 -17.89 2.05
N ALA A 135 3.06 -18.03 2.29
CA ALA A 135 2.20 -18.90 1.49
C ALA A 135 1.95 -18.38 0.06
N TYR A 136 2.19 -17.09 -0.19
CA TYR A 136 2.05 -16.47 -1.52
C TYR A 136 3.39 -16.35 -2.26
N GLY A 137 4.48 -16.82 -1.63
CA GLY A 137 5.82 -16.82 -2.22
C GLY A 137 6.58 -15.50 -2.01
N TYR A 138 6.16 -14.69 -1.08
CA TYR A 138 6.89 -13.49 -0.66
C TYR A 138 7.85 -13.79 0.48
N PRO A 139 9.00 -13.11 0.57
CA PRO A 139 9.87 -13.17 1.74
C PRO A 139 9.11 -12.89 3.04
N LYS A 140 9.35 -13.74 4.03
CA LYS A 140 8.84 -13.50 5.38
C LYS A 140 9.47 -12.26 6.00
N ASP A 141 8.75 -11.62 6.93
CA ASP A 141 9.24 -10.44 7.63
C ASP A 141 10.62 -10.67 8.28
N GLU A 142 10.88 -11.86 8.83
CA GLU A 142 12.19 -12.24 9.38
C GLU A 142 13.31 -12.17 8.34
N ALA A 143 13.06 -12.60 7.11
CA ALA A 143 14.04 -12.55 6.03
C ALA A 143 14.30 -11.11 5.56
N VAL A 144 13.29 -10.25 5.59
CA VAL A 144 13.43 -8.81 5.33
C VAL A 144 14.34 -8.16 6.38
N ILE A 145 14.14 -8.50 7.67
CA ILE A 145 14.98 -7.99 8.75
C ILE A 145 16.42 -8.51 8.66
N GLU A 146 16.61 -9.77 8.30
CA GLU A 146 17.94 -10.33 8.06
C GLU A 146 18.66 -9.61 6.91
N ALA A 147 17.95 -9.32 5.84
CA ALA A 147 18.48 -8.54 4.72
C ALA A 147 18.84 -7.11 5.14
N ALA A 148 17.97 -6.44 5.91
CA ALA A 148 18.23 -5.12 6.45
C ALA A 148 19.50 -5.09 7.34
N ALA A 149 19.70 -6.12 8.19
CA ALA A 149 20.87 -6.25 9.03
C ALA A 149 22.20 -6.43 8.27
N ASN A 150 22.13 -6.86 7.01
CA ASN A 150 23.28 -7.03 6.11
C ASN A 150 23.42 -5.88 5.09
N THR A 151 22.62 -4.83 5.21
CA THR A 151 22.63 -3.65 4.34
C THR A 151 23.20 -2.46 5.12
N ASP A 152 23.94 -1.59 4.44
CA ASP A 152 24.35 -0.32 5.04
C ASP A 152 23.13 0.59 5.15
N LEU A 153 22.80 0.99 6.37
CA LEU A 153 21.66 1.87 6.68
C LEU A 153 22.06 3.31 6.97
N ASP A 154 23.36 3.66 6.90
CA ASP A 154 23.84 5.05 7.03
C ASP A 154 23.71 5.77 5.67
N THR A 155 22.48 5.95 5.23
CA THR A 155 22.11 6.50 3.92
C THR A 155 21.06 7.60 4.07
N ASP A 156 20.80 8.37 2.99
CA ASP A 156 19.86 9.49 3.02
C ASP A 156 18.39 9.06 3.04
N PHE A 157 18.04 8.04 2.25
CA PHE A 157 16.67 7.51 2.17
C PHE A 157 16.63 5.99 2.24
N ILE A 158 15.75 5.46 3.11
CA ILE A 158 15.53 4.02 3.26
C ILE A 158 14.05 3.72 3.17
N LEU A 159 13.68 2.75 2.31
CA LEU A 159 12.37 2.13 2.26
C LEU A 159 12.44 0.73 2.88
N PHE A 160 11.58 0.46 3.85
CA PHE A 160 11.30 -0.90 4.34
C PHE A 160 9.86 -1.29 4.09
N HIS A 161 9.63 -2.58 3.79
CA HIS A 161 8.29 -3.12 3.64
C HIS A 161 8.19 -4.52 4.25
N LEU A 162 7.22 -4.72 5.16
CA LEU A 162 6.88 -6.00 5.79
C LEU A 162 5.53 -6.49 5.25
N ASN A 163 5.48 -7.71 4.68
CA ASN A 163 4.35 -8.20 3.89
C ASN A 163 3.43 -9.20 4.62
N GLU A 164 3.93 -9.93 5.62
CA GLU A 164 3.19 -11.08 6.15
C GLU A 164 1.82 -10.76 6.76
N PRO A 165 1.52 -9.58 7.33
CA PRO A 165 0.15 -9.26 7.78
C PRO A 165 -0.88 -9.42 6.67
N ASP A 166 -0.60 -8.90 5.46
CA ASP A 166 -1.51 -9.01 4.32
C ASP A 166 -1.78 -10.47 3.93
N THR A 167 -0.72 -11.26 3.71
CA THR A 167 -0.84 -12.69 3.40
C THR A 167 -1.64 -13.46 4.44
N SER A 168 -1.39 -13.23 5.74
CA SER A 168 -2.09 -13.92 6.82
C SER A 168 -3.58 -13.59 6.85
N MET A 169 -3.93 -12.33 6.64
CA MET A 169 -5.34 -11.91 6.62
C MET A 169 -6.08 -12.45 5.40
N HIS A 170 -5.45 -12.50 4.25
CA HIS A 170 -6.01 -13.15 3.07
C HIS A 170 -6.31 -14.63 3.31
N MET A 171 -5.41 -15.34 3.98
CA MET A 171 -5.54 -16.79 4.21
C MET A 171 -6.55 -17.14 5.30
N TYR A 172 -6.57 -16.39 6.39
CA TYR A 172 -7.27 -16.78 7.61
C TYR A 172 -8.40 -15.82 8.00
N GLY A 173 -8.48 -14.65 7.38
CA GLY A 173 -9.38 -13.55 7.73
C GLY A 173 -8.76 -12.62 8.77
N PRO A 174 -9.11 -11.32 8.71
CA PRO A 174 -8.48 -10.28 9.54
C PRO A 174 -8.74 -10.44 11.05
N ASP A 175 -9.85 -11.07 11.43
CA ASP A 175 -10.27 -11.28 12.83
C ASP A 175 -9.84 -12.64 13.39
N SER A 176 -9.10 -13.45 12.63
CA SER A 176 -8.67 -14.79 13.03
C SER A 176 -7.57 -14.75 14.09
N GLY A 177 -7.44 -15.85 14.85
CA GLY A 177 -6.32 -16.02 15.78
C GLY A 177 -4.95 -16.02 15.09
N ASP A 178 -4.88 -16.47 13.84
CA ASP A 178 -3.67 -16.50 13.03
C ASP A 178 -3.26 -15.09 12.59
N ALA A 179 -4.21 -14.22 12.21
CA ALA A 179 -3.97 -12.81 11.93
C ALA A 179 -3.46 -12.08 13.18
N VAL A 180 -4.10 -12.29 14.33
CA VAL A 180 -3.67 -11.73 15.61
C VAL A 180 -2.25 -12.18 15.98
N ALA A 181 -1.91 -13.44 15.74
CA ALA A 181 -0.56 -13.94 15.97
C ALA A 181 0.45 -13.31 14.99
N GLN A 182 0.02 -13.05 13.74
CA GLN A 182 0.87 -12.39 12.75
C GLN A 182 1.15 -10.93 13.10
N TYR A 183 0.15 -10.15 13.56
CA TYR A 183 0.41 -8.78 14.00
C TYR A 183 1.51 -8.69 15.05
N ARG A 184 1.54 -9.65 16.00
CA ARG A 184 2.60 -9.70 17.01
C ARG A 184 3.97 -10.07 16.45
N ARG A 185 4.02 -10.99 15.47
CA ARG A 185 5.29 -11.34 14.80
C ARG A 185 5.83 -10.17 13.99
N SER A 186 4.98 -9.52 13.21
CA SER A 186 5.38 -8.36 12.42
C SER A 186 5.74 -7.15 13.30
N ASP A 187 5.09 -6.97 14.45
CA ASP A 187 5.51 -5.98 15.43
C ASP A 187 6.91 -6.28 16.02
N ASN A 188 7.23 -7.56 16.26
CA ASN A 188 8.58 -7.95 16.68
C ASN A 188 9.62 -7.71 15.59
N SER A 189 9.30 -8.02 14.33
CA SER A 189 10.16 -7.71 13.19
C SER A 189 10.37 -6.21 13.05
N TYR A 190 9.30 -5.42 13.19
CA TYR A 190 9.40 -3.96 13.23
C TYR A 190 10.27 -3.45 14.39
N GLY A 191 10.14 -4.04 15.59
CA GLY A 191 11.01 -3.73 16.72
C GLY A 191 12.49 -3.98 16.40
N SER A 192 12.80 -5.12 15.76
CA SER A 192 14.15 -5.44 15.30
C SER A 192 14.67 -4.43 14.27
N LEU A 193 13.81 -3.96 13.35
CA LEU A 193 14.15 -2.88 12.44
C LEU A 193 14.52 -1.58 13.17
N VAL A 194 13.73 -1.18 14.16
CA VAL A 194 14.02 0.01 14.99
C VAL A 194 15.35 -0.16 15.70
N ASP A 195 15.67 -1.36 16.20
CA ASP A 195 16.95 -1.63 16.87
C ASP A 195 18.14 -1.52 15.91
N LEU A 196 18.02 -1.92 14.65
CA LEU A 196 19.03 -1.70 13.62
C LEU A 196 19.29 -0.20 13.38
N LEU A 197 18.28 0.63 13.51
CA LEU A 197 18.38 2.10 13.33
C LEU A 197 18.91 2.83 14.59
N ARG A 198 18.99 2.16 15.77
CA ARG A 198 19.41 2.79 17.02
C ARG A 198 20.75 3.53 16.94
N PRO A 199 21.79 3.01 16.28
CA PRO A 199 23.07 3.74 16.16
C PRO A 199 22.95 5.08 15.42
N LEU A 200 21.99 5.19 14.49
CA LEU A 200 21.74 6.36 13.64
C LEU A 200 20.58 7.22 14.14
N TRP A 201 19.95 6.84 15.27
CA TRP A 201 18.66 7.35 15.71
C TRP A 201 18.59 8.87 15.85
N HIS A 202 19.66 9.50 16.33
CA HIS A 202 19.69 10.97 16.56
C HIS A 202 19.57 11.79 15.27
N ASP A 203 19.94 11.21 14.12
CA ASP A 203 19.83 11.84 12.81
C ASP A 203 18.68 11.25 11.94
N THR A 204 17.88 10.36 12.51
CA THR A 204 16.82 9.63 11.80
C THR A 204 15.46 10.30 11.99
N VAL A 205 14.70 10.40 10.90
CA VAL A 205 13.23 10.55 10.88
C VAL A 205 12.64 9.24 10.39
N LEU A 206 11.93 8.51 11.26
CA LEU A 206 11.23 7.27 10.92
C LEU A 206 9.75 7.57 10.72
N ILE A 207 9.26 7.36 9.51
CA ILE A 207 7.84 7.40 9.14
C ILE A 207 7.36 5.96 9.00
N THR A 208 6.39 5.55 9.80
CA THR A 208 5.80 4.22 9.75
C THR A 208 4.33 4.32 9.34
N VAL A 209 3.98 3.63 8.26
CA VAL A 209 2.63 3.62 7.71
C VAL A 209 2.16 2.19 7.41
N SER A 210 0.86 2.01 7.19
CA SER A 210 0.33 0.91 6.39
C SER A 210 -0.32 1.48 5.14
N ASP A 211 -0.50 0.66 4.14
CA ASP A 211 -1.11 1.07 2.87
C ASP A 211 -2.63 0.95 2.88
N HIS A 212 -3.18 -0.03 3.60
CA HIS A 212 -4.61 -0.26 3.85
C HIS A 212 -4.81 -1.17 5.08
N CYS A 213 -6.05 -1.61 5.33
CA CYS A 213 -6.37 -2.76 6.18
C CYS A 213 -7.20 -3.77 5.38
N GLN A 214 -7.70 -4.84 6.02
CA GLN A 214 -8.54 -5.84 5.37
C GLN A 214 -9.89 -5.99 6.06
N GLU A 215 -10.86 -6.52 5.33
CA GLU A 215 -12.19 -6.90 5.79
C GLU A 215 -12.46 -8.38 5.50
N PRO A 216 -13.34 -9.07 6.28
CA PRO A 216 -13.73 -10.44 6.02
C PRO A 216 -14.41 -10.60 4.65
N THR A 217 -14.13 -11.72 3.95
CA THR A 217 -14.76 -12.09 2.67
C THR A 217 -15.32 -13.51 2.75
N ASP A 218 -16.15 -13.75 3.75
CA ASP A 218 -16.70 -15.06 4.11
C ASP A 218 -18.11 -15.34 3.53
N HIS A 219 -18.64 -14.45 2.68
CA HIS A 219 -19.88 -14.72 1.95
C HIS A 219 -19.66 -15.85 0.93
N PRO A 220 -20.58 -16.84 0.82
CA PRO A 220 -20.38 -18.03 -0.01
C PRO A 220 -20.29 -17.77 -1.52
N GLU A 221 -20.66 -16.57 -1.98
CA GLU A 221 -20.65 -16.23 -3.40
C GLU A 221 -20.02 -14.86 -3.66
N CYS A 222 -19.12 -14.81 -4.64
CA CYS A 222 -18.57 -13.59 -5.19
C CYS A 222 -19.57 -12.80 -6.05
N VAL A 223 -19.36 -11.50 -6.16
CA VAL A 223 -20.09 -10.65 -7.11
C VAL A 223 -19.43 -10.74 -8.50
N ASN A 224 -20.12 -11.36 -9.47
CA ASN A 224 -19.56 -11.58 -10.79
C ASN A 224 -19.86 -10.42 -11.76
N LEU A 225 -19.21 -9.29 -11.55
CA LEU A 225 -19.39 -8.09 -12.36
C LEU A 225 -18.94 -8.29 -13.82
N ARG A 226 -17.87 -9.05 -14.06
CA ARG A 226 -17.32 -9.25 -15.41
C ARG A 226 -18.25 -10.04 -16.33
N ASP A 227 -18.83 -11.13 -15.84
CA ASP A 227 -19.76 -11.93 -16.65
C ASP A 227 -21.07 -11.18 -16.84
N HIS A 228 -21.52 -10.40 -15.85
CA HIS A 228 -22.69 -9.55 -16.01
C HIS A 228 -22.47 -8.52 -17.11
N ALA A 229 -21.36 -7.77 -17.08
CA ALA A 229 -21.01 -6.79 -18.10
C ALA A 229 -20.93 -7.42 -19.51
N LYS A 230 -20.33 -8.62 -19.62
CA LYS A 230 -20.27 -9.36 -20.87
C LYS A 230 -21.66 -9.76 -21.39
N ALA A 231 -22.52 -10.26 -20.50
CA ALA A 231 -23.89 -10.66 -20.86
C ALA A 231 -24.76 -9.47 -21.27
N ALA A 232 -24.58 -8.33 -20.62
CA ALA A 232 -25.28 -7.08 -20.94
C ALA A 232 -24.70 -6.34 -22.16
N GLY A 233 -23.55 -6.78 -22.69
CA GLY A 233 -22.88 -6.15 -23.82
C GLY A 233 -22.31 -4.77 -23.50
N TRP A 234 -21.91 -4.52 -22.26
CA TRP A 234 -21.34 -3.24 -21.85
C TRP A 234 -19.97 -3.01 -22.52
N PRO A 235 -19.76 -1.84 -23.12
CA PRO A 235 -18.50 -1.49 -23.79
C PRO A 235 -17.45 -1.02 -22.79
N VAL A 236 -17.12 -1.88 -21.82
CA VAL A 236 -16.17 -1.60 -20.73
C VAL A 236 -15.18 -2.74 -20.55
N GLN A 237 -14.01 -2.41 -20.04
CA GLN A 237 -13.07 -3.36 -19.48
C GLN A 237 -13.16 -3.33 -17.96
N ILE A 238 -13.07 -4.52 -17.32
CA ILE A 238 -13.20 -4.64 -15.87
C ILE A 238 -12.04 -5.46 -15.31
N ARG A 239 -11.49 -4.97 -14.20
CA ARG A 239 -10.56 -5.72 -13.35
C ARG A 239 -11.11 -5.77 -11.93
N ASN A 240 -11.29 -6.99 -11.44
CA ASN A 240 -11.57 -7.22 -10.02
C ASN A 240 -10.29 -7.04 -9.22
N ASP A 241 -10.43 -6.45 -8.05
CA ASP A 241 -9.32 -6.19 -7.14
C ASP A 241 -9.84 -6.32 -5.69
N GLY A 242 -10.00 -7.58 -5.26
CA GLY A 242 -10.54 -7.91 -3.96
C GLY A 242 -12.00 -7.50 -3.80
N THR A 243 -12.28 -6.66 -2.81
CA THR A 243 -13.60 -6.08 -2.55
C THR A 243 -13.87 -4.85 -3.43
N GLY A 244 -12.89 -4.44 -4.23
CA GLY A 244 -12.98 -3.39 -5.24
C GLY A 244 -12.99 -3.91 -6.68
N ALA A 245 -13.42 -3.08 -7.61
CA ALA A 245 -13.32 -3.32 -9.05
C ALA A 245 -13.07 -2.02 -9.80
N ILE A 246 -12.25 -2.11 -10.85
CA ILE A 246 -11.93 -1.02 -11.77
C ILE A 246 -12.74 -1.25 -13.05
N VAL A 247 -13.58 -0.30 -13.43
CA VAL A 247 -14.38 -0.32 -14.65
C VAL A 247 -13.94 0.82 -15.55
N VAL A 248 -13.41 0.50 -16.72
CA VAL A 248 -12.94 1.51 -17.68
C VAL A 248 -13.77 1.43 -18.94
N ALA A 249 -14.37 2.55 -19.33
CA ALA A 249 -15.09 2.67 -20.59
C ALA A 249 -14.10 2.86 -21.76
N SER A 250 -14.48 2.34 -22.95
CA SER A 250 -13.77 2.67 -24.18
C SER A 250 -14.01 4.14 -24.57
N ASP A 251 -13.10 4.70 -25.37
CA ASP A 251 -13.19 6.11 -25.84
C ASP A 251 -14.43 6.39 -26.68
N GLU A 252 -15.10 5.35 -27.18
CA GLU A 252 -16.35 5.45 -27.96
C GLU A 252 -17.59 5.68 -27.08
N VAL A 253 -17.49 5.44 -25.78
CA VAL A 253 -18.61 5.56 -24.83
C VAL A 253 -18.76 7.01 -24.39
N SER A 254 -19.91 7.59 -24.66
CA SER A 254 -20.20 8.93 -24.17
C SER A 254 -20.34 8.96 -22.63
N GLN A 255 -20.08 10.12 -22.04
CA GLN A 255 -20.22 10.28 -20.56
C GLN A 255 -21.66 10.00 -20.07
N VAL A 256 -22.67 10.29 -20.92
CA VAL A 256 -24.09 10.00 -20.61
C VAL A 256 -24.35 8.48 -20.57
N GLU A 257 -23.78 7.73 -21.50
CA GLU A 257 -23.88 6.28 -21.52
C GLU A 257 -23.11 5.67 -20.36
N PHE A 258 -21.90 6.17 -20.09
CA PHE A 258 -21.11 5.70 -18.94
C PHE A 258 -21.81 5.98 -17.61
N ALA A 259 -22.46 7.14 -17.44
CA ALA A 259 -23.27 7.43 -16.25
C ALA A 259 -24.48 6.49 -16.07
N LYS A 260 -25.08 6.00 -17.16
CA LYS A 260 -26.11 4.95 -17.09
C LYS A 260 -25.52 3.62 -16.63
N LEU A 261 -24.35 3.24 -17.15
CA LEU A 261 -23.63 2.04 -16.71
C LEU A 261 -23.30 2.07 -15.23
N HIS A 262 -22.87 3.22 -14.68
CA HIS A 262 -22.68 3.36 -13.23
C HIS A 262 -23.95 3.05 -12.46
N SER A 263 -25.09 3.59 -12.91
CA SER A 263 -26.38 3.36 -12.25
C SER A 263 -26.79 1.89 -12.33
N GLU A 264 -26.50 1.20 -13.42
CA GLU A 264 -26.77 -0.24 -13.58
C GLU A 264 -25.84 -1.08 -12.69
N ILE A 265 -24.54 -0.74 -12.60
CA ILE A 265 -23.59 -1.39 -11.70
C ILE A 265 -24.05 -1.29 -10.23
N LEU A 266 -24.46 -0.10 -9.81
CA LEU A 266 -24.94 0.16 -8.45
C LEU A 266 -26.27 -0.55 -8.09
N GLN A 267 -26.98 -1.10 -9.08
CA GLN A 267 -28.20 -1.88 -8.88
C GLN A 267 -27.93 -3.38 -8.80
N LEU A 268 -26.70 -3.82 -9.04
CA LEU A 268 -26.34 -5.24 -8.96
C LEU A 268 -26.32 -5.71 -7.51
N GLN A 269 -26.92 -6.86 -7.27
CA GLN A 269 -26.89 -7.48 -5.96
C GLN A 269 -25.46 -7.72 -5.50
N GLY A 270 -25.13 -7.28 -4.30
CA GLY A 270 -23.81 -7.40 -3.70
C GLY A 270 -22.86 -6.27 -4.03
N VAL A 271 -23.26 -5.27 -4.82
CA VAL A 271 -22.53 -4.02 -5.00
C VAL A 271 -23.10 -2.98 -4.04
N GLU A 272 -22.26 -2.44 -3.16
CA GLU A 272 -22.67 -1.42 -2.18
C GLU A 272 -22.56 0.00 -2.73
N GLY A 273 -21.50 0.25 -3.52
CA GLY A 273 -21.25 1.60 -3.99
C GLY A 273 -20.19 1.70 -5.07
N GLY A 274 -19.96 2.93 -5.49
CA GLY A 274 -18.92 3.26 -6.45
C GLY A 274 -18.74 4.77 -6.62
N VAL A 275 -17.63 5.14 -7.25
CA VAL A 275 -17.29 6.54 -7.52
C VAL A 275 -16.70 6.70 -8.94
N LEU A 276 -17.06 7.77 -9.60
CA LEU A 276 -16.43 8.19 -10.85
C LEU A 276 -15.08 8.82 -10.51
N ALA A 277 -14.00 8.07 -10.73
CA ALA A 277 -12.66 8.49 -10.37
C ALA A 277 -11.96 9.28 -11.49
N ALA A 278 -12.35 9.06 -12.75
CA ALA A 278 -11.94 9.82 -13.92
C ALA A 278 -13.07 9.78 -14.98
N PRO A 279 -13.05 10.62 -16.02
CA PRO A 279 -14.13 10.66 -17.01
C PRO A 279 -14.54 9.32 -17.61
N ASN A 280 -13.62 8.37 -17.69
CA ASN A 280 -13.84 7.02 -18.22
C ASN A 280 -13.52 5.90 -17.21
N VAL A 281 -13.27 6.22 -15.92
CA VAL A 281 -12.93 5.23 -14.89
C VAL A 281 -13.94 5.32 -13.74
N PHE A 282 -14.61 4.21 -13.48
CA PHE A 282 -15.50 4.03 -12.34
C PHE A 282 -14.94 2.96 -11.42
N LEU A 283 -14.81 3.28 -10.13
CA LEU A 283 -14.43 2.35 -9.10
C LEU A 283 -15.67 1.87 -8.36
N ALA A 284 -15.86 0.58 -8.26
CA ALA A 284 -16.98 -0.02 -7.54
C ALA A 284 -16.46 -0.84 -6.35
N TRP A 285 -17.30 -1.03 -5.33
CA TRP A 285 -16.99 -1.91 -4.19
C TRP A 285 -18.22 -2.72 -3.76
N THR A 286 -17.93 -3.86 -3.16
CA THR A 286 -18.95 -4.81 -2.73
C THR A 286 -19.56 -4.44 -1.38
N GLU A 287 -20.73 -5.01 -1.09
CA GLU A 287 -21.27 -5.09 0.28
C GLU A 287 -20.26 -5.79 1.22
N PRO A 288 -20.34 -5.54 2.54
CA PRO A 288 -19.50 -6.24 3.52
C PRO A 288 -19.55 -7.76 3.34
N HIS A 289 -18.44 -8.44 3.67
CA HIS A 289 -18.26 -9.88 3.57
C HIS A 289 -18.19 -10.45 2.13
N ARG A 290 -18.31 -9.63 1.10
CA ARG A 290 -18.26 -10.04 -0.30
C ARG A 290 -17.00 -9.55 -0.99
N MET A 291 -16.62 -10.22 -2.08
CA MET A 291 -15.60 -9.74 -2.99
C MET A 291 -16.07 -9.88 -4.45
N PHE A 292 -15.42 -9.17 -5.36
CA PHE A 292 -15.63 -9.39 -6.80
C PHE A 292 -14.87 -10.62 -7.26
N GLY A 293 -15.57 -11.52 -7.97
CA GLY A 293 -14.97 -12.78 -8.43
C GLY A 293 -15.96 -13.65 -9.17
N ARG A 294 -15.63 -14.92 -9.27
CA ARG A 294 -16.49 -15.97 -9.81
C ARG A 294 -16.58 -17.12 -8.82
N GLY A 295 -17.80 -17.57 -8.54
CA GLY A 295 -18.03 -18.70 -7.63
C GLY A 295 -17.77 -18.33 -6.17
N GLU A 296 -17.07 -19.21 -5.46
CA GLU A 296 -16.73 -19.01 -4.05
C GLU A 296 -15.51 -18.09 -3.89
N PRO A 297 -15.41 -17.34 -2.77
CA PRO A 297 -14.21 -16.56 -2.44
C PRO A 297 -12.95 -17.43 -2.37
N LEU A 298 -11.84 -16.91 -2.89
CA LEU A 298 -10.53 -17.56 -2.82
C LEU A 298 -9.77 -17.23 -1.54
N THR A 299 -10.21 -16.21 -0.82
CA THR A 299 -9.55 -15.67 0.39
C THR A 299 -10.58 -15.49 1.50
N GLN A 300 -10.14 -15.53 2.76
CA GLN A 300 -10.97 -15.31 3.94
C GLN A 300 -11.03 -13.83 4.37
N GLY A 301 -10.09 -13.04 3.92
CA GLY A 301 -10.05 -11.59 4.02
C GLY A 301 -9.59 -10.97 2.72
N ASN A 302 -10.02 -9.74 2.48
CA ASN A 302 -9.58 -8.97 1.32
C ASN A 302 -9.78 -7.46 1.56
N HIS A 303 -9.37 -6.65 0.61
CA HIS A 303 -9.37 -5.20 0.66
C HIS A 303 -9.81 -4.59 -0.68
N GLY A 304 -9.88 -3.26 -0.79
CA GLY A 304 -10.27 -2.55 -2.00
C GLY A 304 -11.50 -1.64 -1.81
N SER A 305 -12.27 -1.83 -0.73
CA SER A 305 -13.44 -1.02 -0.40
C SER A 305 -13.09 0.19 0.48
N PRO A 306 -13.99 1.18 0.64
CA PRO A 306 -13.79 2.30 1.58
C PRO A 306 -13.62 1.87 3.04
N ARG A 307 -14.07 0.67 3.42
CA ARG A 307 -13.91 0.13 4.78
C ARG A 307 -12.45 -0.19 5.12
N CYS A 308 -11.62 -0.37 4.10
CA CYS A 308 -10.20 -0.73 4.25
C CYS A 308 -9.24 0.46 4.11
N THR A 309 -9.74 1.70 4.11
CA THR A 309 -8.90 2.91 3.89
C THR A 309 -8.12 3.37 5.10
N GLN A 310 -8.35 2.82 6.29
CA GLN A 310 -7.65 3.25 7.49
C GLN A 310 -6.23 2.71 7.54
N GLN A 311 -5.25 3.61 7.63
CA GLN A 311 -3.82 3.32 7.67
C GLN A 311 -3.22 3.56 9.05
N VAL A 312 -2.14 2.86 9.40
CA VAL A 312 -1.20 3.31 10.43
C VAL A 312 -0.54 4.61 9.94
N ALA A 313 -0.30 5.55 10.84
CA ALA A 313 0.49 6.74 10.56
C ALA A 313 1.20 7.18 11.84
N ILE A 314 2.50 6.84 11.93
CA ILE A 314 3.38 7.12 13.08
C ILE A 314 4.62 7.85 12.53
N VAL A 315 5.11 8.85 13.28
CA VAL A 315 6.40 9.47 13.03
C VAL A 315 7.21 9.49 14.31
N SER A 316 8.41 8.96 14.26
CA SER A 316 9.35 8.90 15.38
C SER A 316 10.78 9.18 14.88
N GLY A 317 11.77 9.07 15.76
CA GLY A 317 13.16 9.35 15.44
C GLY A 317 13.75 10.42 16.37
N GLY A 318 15.07 10.51 16.38
CA GLY A 318 15.78 11.46 17.21
C GLY A 318 16.01 12.82 16.55
N HIS A 319 15.88 12.91 15.22
CA HIS A 319 16.05 14.17 14.52
C HIS A 319 14.92 15.17 14.87
N PRO A 320 15.21 16.48 15.05
CA PRO A 320 14.21 17.49 15.43
C PRO A 320 13.00 17.55 14.50
N GLU A 321 13.17 17.32 13.20
CA GLU A 321 12.07 17.30 12.21
C GLU A 321 11.05 16.21 12.46
N ALA A 322 11.41 15.10 13.12
CA ALA A 322 10.46 14.07 13.51
C ALA A 322 9.34 14.64 14.40
N ARG A 323 9.68 15.59 15.30
CA ARG A 323 8.67 16.27 16.14
C ARG A 323 7.79 17.23 15.35
N THR A 324 8.39 17.95 14.39
CA THR A 324 7.68 18.90 13.53
C THR A 324 6.60 18.18 12.73
N ILE A 325 6.97 17.08 12.05
CA ILE A 325 6.05 16.26 11.26
C ILE A 325 5.07 15.54 12.17
N GLY A 326 5.55 14.97 13.29
CA GLY A 326 4.71 14.31 14.29
C GLY A 326 3.59 15.22 14.81
N ALA A 327 3.87 16.51 15.08
CA ALA A 327 2.84 17.45 15.46
C ALA A 327 1.80 17.67 14.36
N SER A 328 2.22 17.69 13.10
CA SER A 328 1.31 17.83 11.95
C SER A 328 0.38 16.62 11.82
N ILE A 329 0.91 15.39 11.84
CA ILE A 329 0.09 14.18 11.69
C ILE A 329 -0.83 13.92 12.90
N SER A 330 -0.45 14.36 14.10
CA SER A 330 -1.32 14.24 15.29
C SER A 330 -2.57 15.13 15.18
N ALA A 331 -2.47 16.24 14.47
CA ALA A 331 -3.57 17.18 14.25
C ALA A 331 -4.40 16.87 13.00
N GLN A 332 -3.91 16.02 12.11
CA GLN A 332 -4.52 15.74 10.82
C GLN A 332 -4.54 14.23 10.55
N ARG A 333 -5.41 13.79 9.65
CA ARG A 333 -5.39 12.45 9.07
C ARG A 333 -4.55 12.50 7.79
N PRO A 334 -3.27 12.05 7.79
CA PRO A 334 -2.44 12.11 6.61
C PRO A 334 -2.98 11.13 5.55
N GLY A 335 -3.10 11.58 4.31
CA GLY A 335 -3.43 10.69 3.19
C GLY A 335 -2.17 10.16 2.50
N THR A 336 -2.30 9.08 1.76
CA THR A 336 -1.22 8.43 1.01
C THR A 336 -0.39 9.42 0.19
N LEU A 337 -1.04 10.38 -0.49
CA LEU A 337 -0.38 11.36 -1.36
C LEU A 337 0.52 12.36 -0.62
N SER A 338 0.37 12.49 0.70
CA SER A 338 1.15 13.45 1.48
C SER A 338 2.58 13.00 1.80
N TRP A 339 2.87 11.70 1.64
CA TRP A 339 4.13 11.15 2.12
C TRP A 339 5.31 11.46 1.20
N ALA A 340 5.20 11.30 -0.12
CA ALA A 340 6.28 11.68 -1.04
C ALA A 340 6.69 13.16 -0.92
N PRO A 341 5.76 14.14 -0.89
CA PRO A 341 6.12 15.53 -0.63
C PRO A 341 6.81 15.73 0.73
N THR A 342 6.37 15.01 1.77
CA THR A 342 6.99 15.08 3.10
C THR A 342 8.43 14.53 3.07
N ILE A 343 8.64 13.36 2.44
CA ILE A 343 9.98 12.77 2.29
C ILE A 343 10.90 13.69 1.49
N ARG A 344 10.42 14.23 0.36
CA ARG A 344 11.18 15.19 -0.46
C ARG A 344 11.60 16.42 0.33
N ALA A 345 10.69 16.99 1.11
CA ALA A 345 10.97 18.14 1.95
C ALA A 345 12.05 17.85 3.01
N LEU A 346 11.99 16.67 3.65
CA LEU A 346 13.00 16.21 4.60
C LEU A 346 14.37 16.00 3.95
N LEU A 347 14.42 15.45 2.75
CA LEU A 347 15.66 15.24 2.00
C LEU A 347 16.22 16.52 1.36
N GLY A 348 15.53 17.67 1.51
CA GLY A 348 15.92 18.91 0.87
C GLY A 348 15.73 18.92 -0.64
N LEU A 349 14.95 17.99 -1.15
CA LEU A 349 14.58 17.91 -2.56
C LEU A 349 13.48 18.93 -2.85
N GLY A 350 13.73 19.85 -3.79
CA GLY A 350 12.78 20.90 -4.14
C GLY A 350 11.46 20.33 -4.68
N SER A 351 10.39 21.13 -4.57
CA SER A 351 9.07 20.81 -5.11
C SER A 351 8.95 21.04 -6.62
N GLU A 352 10.04 20.94 -7.37
CA GLU A 352 9.98 21.02 -8.83
C GLU A 352 9.46 19.68 -9.39
N ALA A 353 8.14 19.57 -9.47
CA ALA A 353 7.44 18.59 -10.26
C ALA A 353 6.99 19.20 -11.59
#